data_014b1c2db166db97a590106cb4a15ac3
#
_entry.id   014b1c2db166db97a590106cb4a15ac3
#
_cell.length_a   1.000
_cell.length_b   1.000
_cell.length_c   1.000
_cell.angle_alpha   90.00
_cell.angle_beta   90.00
_cell.angle_gamma   90.00
#
_symmetry.space_group_name_H-M   'P 1'
#
loop_
_entity.id
_entity.type
_entity.pdbx_description
1 polymer ?
#
loop_
_entity_poly.entity_id
_entity_poly.type
_entity_poly.pdbx_seq_one_letter_code
_entity_poly.pdbx_strand_id
1 'polypeptide(L)'
;DFGDEVDRPLLKSDGSYTYFASDIAYHANKFSRGFAEMIDVWGADHGGYVKRMQAATRAATGGKGSLEVRLCQLVKLMRNGEPFKMSKRAGDFITLRDVIDELDEQGGAGRGRDCLRFMMLDRKNDQELEFDLAKVLEQSKDNPVFYVQYAHARTASVFRQAETLVTPAVSEAELASADLTILADESQVGLIRLLAQFPRLVEQAALSREPHRIVFYLYDLASAFHGLWNKGKELPDLRFINNDDRKGTLAKLALVKATRTVLANGLAILGVSAPDEMR
;
A
#
# COMPACT_ATOMS: atom_id res chain seq x y z
N ASP A 1 13.87 33.13 16.56
CA ASP A 1 12.68 32.99 17.42
C ASP A 1 11.91 31.67 17.16
N PHE A 2 12.03 31.11 15.94
CA PHE A 2 11.25 29.93 15.53
C PHE A 2 12.11 28.67 15.30
N GLY A 3 13.43 28.71 15.59
CA GLY A 3 14.31 27.54 15.60
C GLY A 3 15.27 27.44 14.40
N ASP A 4 15.41 28.48 13.57
CA ASP A 4 16.56 28.64 12.68
C ASP A 4 17.61 29.56 13.35
N GLU A 5 18.88 29.17 13.32
CA GLU A 5 19.97 29.87 14.01
C GLU A 5 20.56 31.05 13.20
N VAL A 6 20.15 31.16 11.93
CA VAL A 6 20.74 32.11 10.99
C VAL A 6 19.65 32.85 10.22
N ASP A 7 19.80 34.17 10.07
CA ASP A 7 18.95 34.97 9.19
C ASP A 7 19.11 34.54 7.73
N ARG A 8 17.99 34.37 7.04
CA ARG A 8 17.97 33.89 5.67
C ARG A 8 17.45 34.95 4.72
N PRO A 9 18.15 35.24 3.64
CA PRO A 9 17.70 36.22 2.66
C PRO A 9 16.47 35.69 1.89
N LEU A 10 15.44 36.53 1.77
CA LEU A 10 14.28 36.26 0.94
C LEU A 10 14.42 36.84 -0.46
N LEU A 11 15.26 37.85 -0.61
CA LEU A 11 15.58 38.48 -1.89
C LEU A 11 17.06 38.22 -2.23
N LYS A 12 17.36 38.03 -3.50
CA LYS A 12 18.69 37.97 -4.06
C LYS A 12 19.24 39.41 -4.31
N SER A 13 20.50 39.50 -4.64
CA SER A 13 21.16 40.82 -4.98
C SER A 13 20.54 41.48 -6.21
N ASP A 14 19.93 40.73 -7.10
CA ASP A 14 19.25 41.23 -8.29
C ASP A 14 17.80 41.68 -8.04
N GLY A 15 17.32 41.59 -6.79
CA GLY A 15 15.95 41.91 -6.39
C GLY A 15 14.92 40.78 -6.64
N SER A 16 15.33 39.67 -7.21
CA SER A 16 14.44 38.51 -7.39
C SER A 16 14.28 37.73 -6.07
N TYR A 17 13.15 37.07 -5.90
CA TYR A 17 12.90 36.22 -4.74
C TYR A 17 13.73 34.93 -4.79
N THR A 18 14.15 34.49 -3.61
CA THR A 18 14.78 33.17 -3.44
C THR A 18 13.69 32.06 -3.52
N TYR A 19 14.10 30.82 -3.80
CA TYR A 19 13.19 29.66 -3.68
C TYR A 19 12.59 29.56 -2.27
N PHE A 20 13.37 29.89 -1.25
CA PHE A 20 12.89 29.89 0.14
C PHE A 20 11.73 30.86 0.36
N ALA A 21 11.74 32.05 -0.24
CA ALA A 21 10.63 32.99 -0.18
C ALA A 21 9.36 32.42 -0.84
N SER A 22 9.52 31.74 -1.98
CA SER A 22 8.40 31.08 -2.69
C SER A 22 7.82 29.93 -1.85
N ASP A 23 8.67 29.14 -1.20
CA ASP A 23 8.24 28.04 -0.34
C ASP A 23 7.47 28.56 0.88
N ILE A 24 7.92 29.65 1.50
CA ILE A 24 7.20 30.30 2.61
C ILE A 24 5.82 30.75 2.16
N ALA A 25 5.74 31.45 1.01
CA ALA A 25 4.47 31.94 0.47
C ALA A 25 3.52 30.79 0.17
N TYR A 26 4.02 29.67 -0.34
CA TYR A 26 3.23 28.48 -0.62
C TYR A 26 2.64 27.87 0.65
N HIS A 27 3.43 27.72 1.72
CA HIS A 27 2.94 27.20 2.99
C HIS A 27 1.98 28.18 3.69
N ALA A 28 2.22 29.48 3.61
CA ALA A 28 1.26 30.48 4.07
C ALA A 28 -0.07 30.40 3.32
N ASN A 29 -0.03 30.16 2.00
CA ASN A 29 -1.23 29.92 1.21
C ASN A 29 -1.97 28.62 1.59
N LYS A 30 -1.25 27.52 1.85
CA LYS A 30 -1.87 26.29 2.37
C LYS A 30 -2.61 26.57 3.66
N PHE A 31 -1.95 27.27 4.60
CA PHE A 31 -2.56 27.63 5.88
C PHE A 31 -3.79 28.51 5.73
N SER A 32 -3.75 29.52 4.84
CA SER A 32 -4.90 30.40 4.58
C SER A 32 -6.12 29.68 4.02
N ARG A 33 -5.91 28.52 3.36
CA ARG A 33 -6.97 27.63 2.89
C ARG A 33 -7.54 26.70 3.97
N GLY A 34 -7.07 26.80 5.22
CA GLY A 34 -7.55 26.01 6.36
C GLY A 34 -6.72 24.79 6.71
N PHE A 35 -5.59 24.55 6.05
CA PHE A 35 -4.70 23.42 6.37
C PHE A 35 -3.72 23.82 7.47
N ALA A 36 -4.08 23.58 8.73
CA ALA A 36 -3.23 23.87 9.88
C ALA A 36 -2.10 22.84 10.05
N GLU A 37 -2.35 21.58 9.68
CA GLU A 37 -1.37 20.52 9.65
C GLU A 37 -0.96 20.25 8.19
N MET A 38 0.32 20.45 7.88
CA MET A 38 0.87 20.29 6.55
C MET A 38 1.92 19.18 6.55
N ILE A 39 1.91 18.34 5.51
CA ILE A 39 2.86 17.24 5.35
C ILE A 39 3.53 17.40 4.00
N ASP A 40 4.86 17.54 4.02
CA ASP A 40 5.67 17.53 2.81
C ASP A 40 6.44 16.21 2.69
N VAL A 41 6.53 15.70 1.47
CA VAL A 41 7.31 14.51 1.13
C VAL A 41 8.48 14.94 0.25
N TRP A 42 9.71 14.81 0.77
CA TRP A 42 10.92 15.29 0.10
C TRP A 42 11.93 14.16 -0.11
N GLY A 43 12.81 14.34 -1.09
CA GLY A 43 13.99 13.50 -1.24
C GLY A 43 14.95 13.68 -0.06
N ALA A 44 15.70 12.64 0.26
CA ALA A 44 16.62 12.62 1.40
C ALA A 44 17.74 13.70 1.31
N ASP A 45 18.07 14.15 0.09
CA ASP A 45 19.00 15.23 -0.20
C ASP A 45 18.54 16.59 0.37
N HIS A 46 17.26 16.77 0.65
CA HIS A 46 16.69 17.96 1.27
C HIS A 46 16.66 17.93 2.81
N GLY A 47 17.25 16.90 3.45
CA GLY A 47 17.22 16.74 4.92
C GLY A 47 17.68 17.97 5.71
N GLY A 48 18.72 18.67 5.24
CA GLY A 48 19.24 19.90 5.87
C GLY A 48 18.30 21.11 5.77
N TYR A 49 17.26 21.03 4.92
CA TYR A 49 16.31 22.12 4.72
C TYR A 49 15.08 22.03 5.64
N VAL A 50 14.85 20.87 6.28
CA VAL A 50 13.64 20.57 7.07
C VAL A 50 13.43 21.58 8.20
N LYS A 51 14.41 21.75 9.10
CA LYS A 51 14.30 22.65 10.25
C LYS A 51 13.99 24.09 9.83
N ARG A 52 14.64 24.54 8.76
CA ARG A 52 14.44 25.87 8.19
C ARG A 52 12.99 26.08 7.73
N MET A 53 12.43 25.14 6.97
CA MET A 53 11.04 25.24 6.52
C MET A 53 10.03 25.12 7.65
N GLN A 54 10.30 24.30 8.65
CA GLN A 54 9.46 24.20 9.84
C GLN A 54 9.43 25.54 10.61
N ALA A 55 10.59 26.17 10.80
CA ALA A 55 10.70 27.49 11.45
C ALA A 55 9.96 28.58 10.63
N ALA A 56 10.18 28.59 9.31
CA ALA A 56 9.54 29.54 8.41
C ALA A 56 8.00 29.39 8.39
N THR A 57 7.52 28.16 8.36
CA THR A 57 6.07 27.86 8.41
C THR A 57 5.45 28.36 9.72
N ARG A 58 6.10 28.11 10.86
CA ARG A 58 5.63 28.64 12.15
C ARG A 58 5.59 30.16 12.15
N ALA A 59 6.63 30.81 11.63
CA ALA A 59 6.68 32.27 11.54
C ALA A 59 5.56 32.82 10.66
N ALA A 60 5.38 32.29 9.46
CA ALA A 60 4.39 32.74 8.49
C ALA A 60 2.94 32.52 8.94
N THR A 61 2.69 31.57 9.84
CA THR A 61 1.35 31.22 10.37
C THR A 61 1.10 31.77 11.77
N GLY A 62 2.00 32.56 12.33
CA GLY A 62 1.91 33.06 13.70
C GLY A 62 1.87 31.95 14.75
N GLY A 63 2.56 30.84 14.49
CA GLY A 63 2.65 29.67 15.38
C GLY A 63 1.44 28.72 15.32
N LYS A 64 0.45 28.99 14.48
CA LYS A 64 -0.79 28.21 14.41
C LYS A 64 -0.75 27.07 13.40
N GLY A 65 0.20 27.07 12.45
CA GLY A 65 0.42 26.01 11.48
C GLY A 65 1.61 25.15 11.86
N SER A 66 1.53 23.86 11.57
CA SER A 66 2.61 22.89 11.72
C SER A 66 3.00 22.28 10.37
N LEU A 67 4.31 22.03 10.20
CA LEU A 67 4.85 21.32 9.04
C LEU A 67 5.58 20.06 9.51
N GLU A 68 5.10 18.93 9.05
CA GLU A 68 5.78 17.64 9.14
C GLU A 68 6.46 17.34 7.80
N VAL A 69 7.74 16.96 7.82
CA VAL A 69 8.45 16.57 6.60
C VAL A 69 8.83 15.09 6.67
N ARG A 70 8.46 14.36 5.63
CA ARG A 70 8.86 12.97 5.43
C ARG A 70 9.92 12.90 4.34
N LEU A 71 11.10 12.42 4.73
CA LEU A 71 12.22 12.24 3.80
C LEU A 71 12.13 10.85 3.17
N CYS A 72 12.18 10.77 1.84
CA CYS A 72 12.21 9.54 1.08
C CYS A 72 13.60 9.32 0.49
N GLN A 73 14.13 8.12 0.68
CA GLN A 73 15.40 7.71 0.09
C GLN A 73 15.31 7.50 -1.42
N LEU A 74 16.47 7.44 -2.05
CA LEU A 74 16.56 7.23 -3.49
C LEU A 74 16.08 5.84 -3.89
N VAL A 75 15.45 5.78 -5.06
CA VAL A 75 15.10 4.54 -5.73
C VAL A 75 16.15 4.27 -6.80
N LYS A 76 16.75 3.08 -6.75
CA LYS A 76 17.67 2.58 -7.77
C LYS A 76 16.87 1.74 -8.76
N LEU A 77 16.78 2.20 -10.02
CA LEU A 77 16.20 1.39 -11.08
C LEU A 77 17.22 0.33 -11.51
N MET A 78 16.74 -0.92 -11.52
CA MET A 78 17.51 -2.10 -11.88
C MET A 78 16.84 -2.82 -13.04
N ARG A 79 17.61 -3.58 -13.80
CA ARG A 79 17.11 -4.51 -14.83
C ARG A 79 17.94 -5.77 -14.78
N ASN A 80 17.32 -6.90 -14.46
CA ASN A 80 17.99 -8.20 -14.27
C ASN A 80 19.17 -8.14 -13.26
N GLY A 81 19.00 -7.40 -12.16
CA GLY A 81 20.03 -7.25 -11.15
C GLY A 81 21.12 -6.22 -11.44
N GLU A 82 21.13 -5.60 -12.62
CA GLU A 82 22.10 -4.58 -13.00
C GLU A 82 21.49 -3.18 -12.91
N PRO A 83 22.25 -2.16 -12.44
CA PRO A 83 21.77 -0.79 -12.40
C PRO A 83 21.40 -0.26 -13.77
N PHE A 84 20.18 0.26 -13.89
CA PHE A 84 19.74 0.94 -15.10
C PHE A 84 20.37 2.34 -15.16
N LYS A 85 21.34 2.56 -16.03
CA LYS A 85 22.06 3.84 -16.17
C LYS A 85 21.23 4.86 -16.92
N MET A 86 20.63 5.80 -16.19
CA MET A 86 20.07 7.01 -16.79
C MET A 86 21.22 8.00 -17.06
N SER A 87 21.46 8.36 -18.33
CA SER A 87 22.47 9.33 -18.70
C SER A 87 21.84 10.67 -19.04
N LYS A 88 22.00 11.65 -18.15
CA LYS A 88 21.59 13.06 -18.42
C LYS A 88 22.28 13.64 -19.66
N ARG A 89 23.47 13.14 -20.05
CA ARG A 89 24.22 13.62 -21.20
C ARG A 89 23.76 13.07 -22.54
N ALA A 90 23.10 11.91 -22.54
CA ALA A 90 22.59 11.28 -23.77
C ALA A 90 21.14 11.68 -24.09
N GLY A 91 20.47 12.45 -23.23
CA GLY A 91 19.07 12.80 -23.38
C GLY A 91 18.08 11.68 -23.00
N ASP A 92 18.59 10.54 -22.56
CA ASP A 92 17.78 9.40 -22.14
C ASP A 92 17.26 9.62 -20.71
N PHE A 93 16.10 10.27 -20.64
CA PHE A 93 15.32 10.42 -19.44
C PHE A 93 14.25 9.33 -19.43
N ILE A 94 14.29 8.41 -18.46
CA ILE A 94 13.17 7.52 -18.22
C ILE A 94 12.18 8.23 -17.32
N THR A 95 10.99 8.46 -17.83
CA THR A 95 9.87 8.99 -17.06
C THR A 95 9.18 7.88 -16.28
N LEU A 96 8.42 8.26 -15.25
CA LEU A 96 7.57 7.33 -14.53
C LEU A 96 6.54 6.66 -15.47
N ARG A 97 6.11 7.40 -16.50
CA ARG A 97 5.21 6.87 -17.53
C ARG A 97 5.87 5.76 -18.33
N ASP A 98 7.10 5.94 -18.77
CA ASP A 98 7.84 4.93 -19.52
C ASP A 98 7.98 3.63 -18.73
N VAL A 99 8.24 3.73 -17.41
CA VAL A 99 8.31 2.56 -16.52
C VAL A 99 6.95 1.84 -16.45
N ILE A 100 5.86 2.58 -16.27
CA ILE A 100 4.51 1.99 -16.21
C ILE A 100 4.17 1.31 -17.53
N ASP A 101 4.40 1.99 -18.66
CA ASP A 101 4.06 1.50 -19.99
C ASP A 101 4.87 0.24 -20.34
N GLU A 102 6.17 0.21 -20.02
CA GLU A 102 7.00 -1.01 -20.19
C GLU A 102 6.48 -2.19 -19.35
N LEU A 103 6.09 -1.94 -18.09
CA LEU A 103 5.53 -2.98 -17.23
C LEU A 103 4.13 -3.43 -17.70
N ASP A 104 3.32 -2.52 -18.25
CA ASP A 104 2.02 -2.85 -18.81
C ASP A 104 2.14 -3.67 -20.10
N GLU A 105 3.11 -3.37 -20.97
CA GLU A 105 3.39 -4.14 -22.19
C GLU A 105 3.74 -5.60 -21.86
N GLN A 106 4.50 -5.84 -20.79
CA GLN A 106 4.92 -7.16 -20.38
C GLN A 106 3.90 -7.90 -19.52
N GLY A 107 3.22 -7.18 -18.63
CA GLY A 107 2.37 -7.76 -17.59
C GLY A 107 0.86 -7.65 -17.86
N GLY A 108 0.45 -6.84 -18.83
CA GLY A 108 -0.94 -6.50 -19.10
C GLY A 108 -1.37 -5.16 -18.50
N ALA A 109 -2.38 -4.54 -19.10
CA ALA A 109 -2.85 -3.19 -18.78
C ALA A 109 -3.16 -3.00 -17.28
N GLY A 110 -2.61 -1.93 -16.69
CA GLY A 110 -2.77 -1.54 -15.29
C GLY A 110 -1.83 -2.25 -14.31
N ARG A 111 -1.12 -3.29 -14.74
CA ARG A 111 -0.15 -4.00 -13.89
C ARG A 111 1.06 -3.16 -13.54
N GLY A 112 1.55 -2.37 -14.48
CA GLY A 112 2.70 -1.49 -14.25
C GLY A 112 2.42 -0.49 -13.14
N ARG A 113 1.24 0.13 -13.14
CA ARG A 113 0.82 1.02 -12.06
C ARG A 113 0.75 0.30 -10.72
N ASP A 114 0.13 -0.87 -10.68
CA ASP A 114 -0.05 -1.64 -9.44
C ASP A 114 1.28 -2.11 -8.87
N CYS A 115 2.16 -2.66 -9.71
CA CYS A 115 3.51 -3.07 -9.31
C CYS A 115 4.31 -1.89 -8.78
N LEU A 116 4.32 -0.77 -9.52
CA LEU A 116 5.05 0.43 -9.12
C LEU A 116 4.57 0.94 -7.75
N ARG A 117 3.24 1.14 -7.58
CA ARG A 117 2.68 1.66 -6.32
C ARG A 117 2.96 0.74 -5.15
N PHE A 118 2.75 -0.56 -5.32
CA PHE A 118 2.94 -1.53 -4.24
C PHE A 118 4.41 -1.59 -3.81
N MET A 119 5.33 -1.73 -4.78
CA MET A 119 6.75 -1.85 -4.51
C MET A 119 7.37 -0.57 -3.93
N MET A 120 6.92 0.62 -4.37
CA MET A 120 7.36 1.89 -3.78
C MET A 120 6.94 2.02 -2.31
N LEU A 121 5.89 1.32 -1.89
CA LEU A 121 5.38 1.30 -0.52
C LEU A 121 5.84 0.07 0.28
N ASP A 122 6.58 -0.86 -0.32
CA ASP A 122 7.06 -2.08 0.35
C ASP A 122 8.24 -1.82 1.31
N ARG A 123 8.66 -0.57 1.43
CA ARG A 123 9.73 -0.17 2.33
C ARG A 123 9.38 1.08 3.11
N LYS A 124 10.01 1.21 4.27
CA LYS A 124 9.97 2.46 5.01
C LYS A 124 10.63 3.56 4.16
N ASN A 125 10.07 4.75 4.18
CA ASN A 125 10.50 5.87 3.35
C ASN A 125 11.98 6.27 3.52
N ASP A 126 12.61 5.98 4.66
CA ASP A 126 14.01 6.25 4.96
C ASP A 126 14.98 5.13 4.50
N GLN A 127 14.48 4.08 3.84
CA GLN A 127 15.28 2.99 3.30
C GLN A 127 15.40 3.09 1.77
N GLU A 128 16.59 2.79 1.25
CA GLU A 128 16.81 2.68 -0.20
C GLU A 128 15.99 1.52 -0.79
N LEU A 129 15.45 1.75 -1.98
CA LEU A 129 14.72 0.75 -2.76
C LEU A 129 15.46 0.44 -4.06
N GLU A 130 15.73 -0.83 -4.30
CA GLU A 130 16.12 -1.35 -5.61
C GLU A 130 14.87 -1.84 -6.34
N PHE A 131 14.47 -1.13 -7.39
CA PHE A 131 13.31 -1.45 -8.20
C PHE A 131 13.77 -2.15 -9.49
N ASP A 132 13.67 -3.48 -9.52
CA ASP A 132 14.06 -4.28 -10.68
C ASP A 132 12.85 -4.55 -11.57
N LEU A 133 12.87 -3.98 -12.78
CA LEU A 133 11.79 -4.08 -13.78
C LEU A 133 11.43 -5.52 -14.14
N ALA A 134 12.40 -6.45 -14.13
CA ALA A 134 12.14 -7.84 -14.44
C ALA A 134 11.48 -8.57 -13.26
N LYS A 135 11.93 -8.33 -12.04
CA LYS A 135 11.45 -9.03 -10.84
C LYS A 135 10.03 -8.63 -10.43
N VAL A 136 9.65 -7.38 -10.64
CA VAL A 136 8.32 -6.87 -10.20
C VAL A 136 7.14 -7.46 -10.97
N LEU A 137 7.40 -8.12 -12.11
CA LEU A 137 6.38 -8.80 -12.90
C LEU A 137 6.35 -10.34 -12.69
N GLU A 138 7.27 -10.89 -11.92
CA GLU A 138 7.30 -12.33 -11.66
C GLU A 138 6.00 -12.81 -11.01
N GLN A 139 5.46 -13.91 -11.55
CA GLN A 139 4.26 -14.55 -11.00
C GLN A 139 4.66 -15.61 -9.96
N SER A 140 5.33 -15.18 -8.90
CA SER A 140 5.82 -16.05 -7.85
C SER A 140 5.41 -15.54 -6.46
N LYS A 141 5.56 -16.41 -5.45
CA LYS A 141 5.36 -16.02 -4.05
C LYS A 141 6.37 -14.98 -3.56
N ASP A 142 7.49 -14.84 -4.26
CA ASP A 142 8.56 -13.91 -3.91
C ASP A 142 8.26 -12.50 -4.43
N ASN A 143 7.23 -12.35 -5.27
CA ASN A 143 6.69 -11.06 -5.68
C ASN A 143 5.49 -10.68 -4.78
N PRO A 144 5.64 -9.73 -3.85
CA PRO A 144 4.63 -9.45 -2.85
C PRO A 144 3.33 -8.90 -3.44
N VAL A 145 3.37 -8.11 -4.51
CA VAL A 145 2.14 -7.60 -5.14
C VAL A 145 1.34 -8.74 -5.78
N PHE A 146 2.03 -9.62 -6.52
CA PHE A 146 1.40 -10.80 -7.10
C PHE A 146 0.79 -11.68 -6.02
N TYR A 147 1.52 -11.94 -4.94
CA TYR A 147 1.09 -12.81 -3.85
C TYR A 147 -0.19 -12.32 -3.17
N VAL A 148 -0.28 -11.02 -2.90
CA VAL A 148 -1.48 -10.39 -2.29
C VAL A 148 -2.65 -10.37 -3.26
N GLN A 149 -2.45 -9.95 -4.52
CA GLN A 149 -3.50 -9.95 -5.53
C GLN A 149 -4.02 -11.37 -5.81
N TYR A 150 -3.12 -12.36 -5.83
CA TYR A 150 -3.49 -13.76 -6.00
C TYR A 150 -4.34 -14.29 -4.84
N ALA A 151 -4.09 -13.85 -3.60
CA ALA A 151 -4.95 -14.17 -2.48
C ALA A 151 -6.38 -13.63 -2.71
N HIS A 152 -6.52 -12.38 -3.17
CA HIS A 152 -7.82 -11.79 -3.51
C HIS A 152 -8.52 -12.57 -4.62
N ALA A 153 -7.84 -12.84 -5.74
CA ALA A 153 -8.41 -13.62 -6.86
C ALA A 153 -8.84 -15.03 -6.43
N ARG A 154 -8.08 -15.63 -5.51
CA ARG A 154 -8.42 -16.95 -4.94
C ARG A 154 -9.68 -16.89 -4.08
N THR A 155 -9.90 -15.82 -3.29
CA THR A 155 -11.17 -15.64 -2.56
C THR A 155 -12.35 -15.53 -3.52
N ALA A 156 -12.21 -14.80 -4.63
CA ALA A 156 -13.23 -14.71 -5.67
C ALA A 156 -13.51 -16.08 -6.32
N SER A 157 -12.47 -16.88 -6.55
CA SER A 157 -12.62 -18.26 -7.07
C SER A 157 -13.43 -19.16 -6.12
N VAL A 158 -13.27 -19.00 -4.80
CA VAL A 158 -14.10 -19.76 -3.81
C VAL A 158 -15.57 -19.43 -3.98
N PHE A 159 -15.93 -18.15 -4.17
CA PHE A 159 -17.31 -17.75 -4.38
C PHE A 159 -17.89 -18.27 -5.69
N ARG A 160 -17.14 -18.21 -6.79
CA ARG A 160 -17.57 -18.83 -8.06
C ARG A 160 -17.81 -20.33 -7.93
N GLN A 161 -16.97 -21.03 -7.17
CA GLN A 161 -17.20 -22.45 -6.87
C GLN A 161 -18.44 -22.65 -5.99
N ALA A 162 -18.67 -21.80 -4.99
CA ALA A 162 -19.83 -21.88 -4.12
C ALA A 162 -21.13 -21.69 -4.90
N GLU A 163 -21.20 -20.79 -5.88
CA GLU A 163 -22.35 -20.60 -6.77
C GLU A 163 -22.72 -21.87 -7.53
N THR A 164 -21.75 -22.71 -7.85
CA THR A 164 -21.95 -23.94 -8.61
C THR A 164 -22.24 -25.15 -7.71
N LEU A 165 -21.58 -25.22 -6.56
CA LEU A 165 -21.57 -26.44 -5.74
C LEU A 165 -22.52 -26.37 -4.55
N VAL A 166 -22.93 -25.20 -4.08
CA VAL A 166 -23.77 -25.08 -2.87
C VAL A 166 -25.22 -24.85 -3.25
N THR A 167 -26.10 -25.77 -2.83
CA THR A 167 -27.56 -25.70 -3.08
C THR A 167 -28.34 -25.77 -1.75
N PRO A 168 -29.28 -24.85 -1.50
CA PRO A 168 -29.61 -23.65 -2.29
C PRO A 168 -28.45 -22.63 -2.30
N ALA A 169 -28.46 -21.69 -3.27
CA ALA A 169 -27.44 -20.67 -3.38
C ALA A 169 -27.27 -19.87 -2.07
N VAL A 170 -26.04 -19.47 -1.77
CA VAL A 170 -25.69 -18.73 -0.55
C VAL A 170 -26.04 -17.27 -0.71
N SER A 171 -26.81 -16.71 0.20
CA SER A 171 -27.18 -15.30 0.23
C SER A 171 -26.25 -14.49 1.15
N GLU A 172 -26.14 -13.18 0.91
CA GLU A 172 -25.39 -12.25 1.79
C GLU A 172 -25.96 -12.25 3.24
N ALA A 173 -27.28 -12.41 3.39
CA ALA A 173 -27.92 -12.47 4.71
C ALA A 173 -27.49 -13.72 5.50
N GLU A 174 -27.38 -14.87 4.82
CA GLU A 174 -26.87 -16.09 5.46
C GLU A 174 -25.41 -15.96 5.87
N LEU A 175 -24.57 -15.33 5.04
CA LEU A 175 -23.18 -15.07 5.40
C LEU A 175 -23.05 -14.14 6.60
N ALA A 176 -23.88 -13.09 6.65
CA ALA A 176 -23.89 -12.13 7.76
C ALA A 176 -24.37 -12.74 9.09
N SER A 177 -25.22 -13.76 9.03
CA SER A 177 -25.76 -14.45 10.20
C SER A 177 -25.09 -15.80 10.50
N ALA A 178 -24.01 -16.13 9.79
CA ALA A 178 -23.31 -17.40 9.96
C ALA A 178 -22.73 -17.54 11.39
N ASP A 179 -22.88 -18.72 11.97
CA ASP A 179 -22.30 -19.04 13.28
C ASP A 179 -20.78 -19.25 13.14
N LEU A 180 -20.00 -18.23 13.50
CA LEU A 180 -18.54 -18.28 13.41
C LEU A 180 -17.91 -19.04 14.59
N THR A 181 -18.64 -19.41 15.63
CA THR A 181 -18.12 -20.14 16.80
C THR A 181 -17.61 -21.54 16.46
N ILE A 182 -18.04 -22.08 15.34
CA ILE A 182 -17.61 -23.39 14.83
C ILE A 182 -16.24 -23.36 14.15
N LEU A 183 -15.68 -22.17 13.87
CA LEU A 183 -14.35 -22.01 13.31
C LEU A 183 -13.30 -22.14 14.42
N ALA A 184 -12.93 -23.37 14.77
CA ALA A 184 -12.10 -23.67 15.93
C ALA A 184 -10.64 -24.04 15.58
N ASP A 185 -10.33 -24.32 14.31
CA ASP A 185 -8.97 -24.61 13.88
C ASP A 185 -8.05 -23.38 14.09
N GLU A 186 -6.84 -23.61 14.56
CA GLU A 186 -5.88 -22.55 14.87
C GLU A 186 -5.62 -21.61 13.68
N SER A 187 -5.58 -22.14 12.46
CA SER A 187 -5.40 -21.32 11.25
C SER A 187 -6.62 -20.47 10.92
N GLN A 188 -7.84 -20.94 11.20
CA GLN A 188 -9.08 -20.14 11.06
C GLN A 188 -9.11 -19.01 12.10
N VAL A 189 -8.84 -19.34 13.36
CA VAL A 189 -8.78 -18.38 14.46
C VAL A 189 -7.65 -17.35 14.24
N GLY A 190 -6.49 -17.80 13.74
CA GLY A 190 -5.38 -16.94 13.37
C GLY A 190 -5.77 -15.92 12.30
N LEU A 191 -6.46 -16.36 11.26
CA LEU A 191 -6.97 -15.49 10.19
C LEU A 191 -7.99 -14.47 10.72
N ILE A 192 -8.92 -14.89 11.61
CA ILE A 192 -9.88 -13.98 12.26
C ILE A 192 -9.17 -12.92 13.09
N ARG A 193 -8.13 -13.28 13.83
CA ARG A 193 -7.34 -12.32 14.62
C ARG A 193 -6.64 -11.29 13.73
N LEU A 194 -6.08 -11.71 12.60
CA LEU A 194 -5.48 -10.78 11.63
C LEU A 194 -6.54 -9.81 11.08
N LEU A 195 -7.70 -10.32 10.67
CA LEU A 195 -8.79 -9.48 10.16
C LEU A 195 -9.24 -8.43 11.18
N ALA A 196 -9.33 -8.80 12.45
CA ALA A 196 -9.73 -7.90 13.53
C ALA A 196 -8.71 -6.77 13.80
N GLN A 197 -7.45 -6.94 13.40
CA GLN A 197 -6.39 -5.94 13.58
C GLN A 197 -6.44 -4.82 12.52
N PHE A 198 -7.10 -5.05 11.38
CA PHE A 198 -7.03 -4.13 10.24
C PHE A 198 -7.42 -2.68 10.55
N PRO A 199 -8.55 -2.38 11.23
CA PRO A 199 -8.92 -0.99 11.52
C PRO A 199 -7.86 -0.26 12.34
N ARG A 200 -7.34 -0.91 13.38
CA ARG A 200 -6.29 -0.33 14.23
C ARG A 200 -4.97 -0.15 13.48
N LEU A 201 -4.64 -1.08 12.60
CA LEU A 201 -3.45 -0.98 11.75
C LEU A 201 -3.53 0.23 10.81
N VAL A 202 -4.68 0.45 10.17
CA VAL A 202 -4.89 1.61 9.29
C VAL A 202 -4.75 2.91 10.06
N GLU A 203 -5.37 3.01 11.24
CA GLU A 203 -5.24 4.17 12.13
C GLU A 203 -3.77 4.42 12.50
N GLN A 204 -3.04 3.40 12.93
CA GLN A 204 -1.63 3.52 13.30
C GLN A 204 -0.75 3.91 12.11
N ALA A 205 -0.97 3.31 10.94
CA ALA A 205 -0.25 3.65 9.71
C ALA A 205 -0.49 5.12 9.31
N ALA A 206 -1.71 5.61 9.45
CA ALA A 206 -2.07 6.99 9.18
C ALA A 206 -1.42 7.96 10.17
N LEU A 207 -1.51 7.69 11.48
CA LEU A 207 -0.94 8.54 12.52
C LEU A 207 0.59 8.62 12.44
N SER A 208 1.25 7.51 12.15
CA SER A 208 2.71 7.46 12.01
C SER A 208 3.22 7.87 10.62
N ARG A 209 2.32 8.09 9.65
CA ARG A 209 2.67 8.35 8.23
C ARG A 209 3.54 7.23 7.64
N GLU A 210 3.19 5.98 7.93
CA GLU A 210 3.94 4.78 7.57
C GLU A 210 3.09 3.81 6.73
N PRO A 211 2.82 4.11 5.44
CA PRO A 211 1.95 3.29 4.58
C PRO A 211 2.49 1.88 4.33
N HIS A 212 3.80 1.65 4.47
CA HIS A 212 4.42 0.32 4.35
C HIS A 212 3.85 -0.70 5.35
N ARG A 213 3.32 -0.26 6.49
CA ARG A 213 2.65 -1.14 7.47
C ARG A 213 1.45 -1.87 6.86
N ILE A 214 0.73 -1.21 5.94
CA ILE A 214 -0.41 -1.83 5.23
C ILE A 214 0.10 -2.89 4.27
N VAL A 215 1.21 -2.65 3.58
CA VAL A 215 1.83 -3.63 2.67
C VAL A 215 2.21 -4.91 3.42
N PHE A 216 2.93 -4.78 4.54
CA PHE A 216 3.34 -5.93 5.36
C PHE A 216 2.14 -6.70 5.90
N TYR A 217 1.14 -5.98 6.39
CA TYR A 217 -0.09 -6.61 6.87
C TYR A 217 -0.82 -7.39 5.77
N LEU A 218 -0.93 -6.84 4.56
CA LEU A 218 -1.58 -7.52 3.44
C LEU A 218 -0.82 -8.79 3.04
N TYR A 219 0.51 -8.76 3.11
CA TYR A 219 1.33 -9.95 2.87
C TYR A 219 1.06 -11.03 3.93
N ASP A 220 1.04 -10.66 5.21
CA ASP A 220 0.74 -11.58 6.32
C ASP A 220 -0.67 -12.17 6.19
N LEU A 221 -1.67 -11.34 5.86
CA LEU A 221 -3.05 -11.77 5.64
C LEU A 221 -3.14 -12.74 4.46
N ALA A 222 -2.48 -12.42 3.34
CA ALA A 222 -2.42 -13.30 2.17
C ALA A 222 -1.74 -14.64 2.52
N SER A 223 -0.65 -14.61 3.27
CA SER A 223 0.08 -15.79 3.72
C SER A 223 -0.79 -16.69 4.60
N ALA A 224 -1.49 -16.12 5.58
CA ALA A 224 -2.40 -16.85 6.45
C ALA A 224 -3.55 -17.48 5.65
N PHE A 225 -4.14 -16.74 4.70
CA PHE A 225 -5.20 -17.26 3.83
C PHE A 225 -4.71 -18.38 2.92
N HIS A 226 -3.55 -18.23 2.29
CA HIS A 226 -2.95 -19.28 1.47
C HIS A 226 -2.59 -20.53 2.29
N GLY A 227 -2.13 -20.34 3.53
CA GLY A 227 -1.88 -21.42 4.47
C GLY A 227 -3.15 -22.23 4.77
N LEU A 228 -4.24 -21.54 5.11
CA LEU A 228 -5.55 -22.19 5.36
C LEU A 228 -6.07 -22.90 4.10
N TRP A 229 -5.97 -22.27 2.92
CA TRP A 229 -6.32 -22.91 1.65
C TRP A 229 -5.56 -24.22 1.43
N ASN A 230 -4.25 -24.24 1.67
CA ASN A 230 -3.43 -25.43 1.47
C ASN A 230 -3.77 -26.52 2.49
N LYS A 231 -4.00 -26.16 3.76
CA LYS A 231 -4.50 -27.11 4.76
C LYS A 231 -5.80 -27.78 4.34
N GLY A 232 -6.72 -27.04 3.72
CA GLY A 232 -8.00 -27.61 3.22
C GLY A 232 -7.84 -28.62 2.09
N LYS A 233 -6.67 -28.69 1.42
CA LYS A 233 -6.38 -29.77 0.45
C LYS A 233 -6.09 -31.09 1.14
N GLU A 234 -5.44 -31.03 2.30
CA GLU A 234 -5.01 -32.20 3.08
C GLU A 234 -6.09 -32.64 4.08
N LEU A 235 -6.77 -31.67 4.70
CA LEU A 235 -7.80 -31.86 5.72
C LEU A 235 -9.18 -31.46 5.17
N PRO A 236 -10.05 -32.44 4.81
CA PRO A 236 -11.35 -32.15 4.21
C PRO A 236 -12.24 -31.23 5.04
N ASP A 237 -12.17 -31.31 6.37
CA ASP A 237 -12.96 -30.47 7.29
C ASP A 237 -12.60 -28.98 7.21
N LEU A 238 -11.39 -28.64 6.74
CA LEU A 238 -10.94 -27.27 6.55
C LEU A 238 -11.23 -26.73 5.14
N ARG A 239 -11.75 -27.53 4.22
CA ARG A 239 -12.20 -27.04 2.91
C ARG A 239 -13.25 -25.99 3.08
N PHE A 240 -13.18 -24.91 2.29
CA PHE A 240 -14.14 -23.81 2.37
C PHE A 240 -15.56 -24.26 1.98
N ILE A 241 -15.68 -25.22 1.10
CA ILE A 241 -16.95 -25.79 0.65
C ILE A 241 -16.98 -27.27 1.00
N ASN A 242 -18.00 -27.68 1.74
CA ASN A 242 -18.34 -29.06 2.02
C ASN A 242 -19.87 -29.20 1.85
N ASN A 243 -20.30 -29.98 0.86
CA ASN A 243 -21.72 -30.14 0.53
C ASN A 243 -22.51 -30.85 1.65
N ASP A 244 -21.85 -31.66 2.46
CA ASP A 244 -22.46 -32.41 3.56
C ASP A 244 -22.55 -31.58 4.85
N ASP A 245 -21.86 -30.40 4.91
CA ASP A 245 -21.88 -29.51 6.05
C ASP A 245 -22.14 -28.05 5.62
N ARG A 246 -23.43 -27.73 5.43
CA ARG A 246 -23.85 -26.38 5.06
C ARG A 246 -23.46 -25.32 6.12
N LYS A 247 -23.62 -25.66 7.41
CA LYS A 247 -23.28 -24.73 8.50
C LYS A 247 -21.80 -24.36 8.47
N GLY A 248 -20.92 -25.36 8.40
CA GLY A 248 -19.49 -25.17 8.29
C GLY A 248 -19.10 -24.43 7.01
N THR A 249 -19.75 -24.72 5.90
CA THR A 249 -19.57 -24.01 4.63
C THR A 249 -19.92 -22.52 4.76
N LEU A 250 -21.07 -22.17 5.34
CA LEU A 250 -21.49 -20.79 5.54
C LEU A 250 -20.49 -20.02 6.42
N ALA A 251 -20.06 -20.59 7.54
CA ALA A 251 -19.07 -19.97 8.42
C ALA A 251 -17.72 -19.72 7.72
N LYS A 252 -17.24 -20.71 6.96
CA LYS A 252 -15.98 -20.60 6.20
C LYS A 252 -16.11 -19.59 5.04
N LEU A 253 -17.24 -19.55 4.34
CA LEU A 253 -17.50 -18.55 3.29
C LEU A 253 -17.61 -17.14 3.88
N ALA A 254 -18.18 -16.96 5.08
CA ALA A 254 -18.19 -15.69 5.78
C ALA A 254 -16.75 -15.22 6.11
N LEU A 255 -15.87 -16.14 6.54
CA LEU A 255 -14.45 -15.85 6.76
C LEU A 255 -13.73 -15.46 5.46
N VAL A 256 -14.00 -16.18 4.35
CA VAL A 256 -13.47 -15.85 3.03
C VAL A 256 -13.97 -14.48 2.55
N LYS A 257 -15.24 -14.15 2.78
CA LYS A 257 -15.82 -12.83 2.47
C LYS A 257 -15.11 -11.70 3.22
N ALA A 258 -14.93 -11.87 4.53
CA ALA A 258 -14.19 -10.91 5.36
C ALA A 258 -12.76 -10.73 4.86
N THR A 259 -12.07 -11.82 4.53
CA THR A 259 -10.70 -11.79 3.98
C THR A 259 -10.65 -11.03 2.66
N ARG A 260 -11.57 -11.32 1.73
CA ARG A 260 -11.68 -10.61 0.45
C ARG A 260 -11.88 -9.11 0.65
N THR A 261 -12.79 -8.73 1.55
CA THR A 261 -13.10 -7.33 1.85
C THR A 261 -11.88 -6.60 2.38
N VAL A 262 -11.15 -7.20 3.33
CA VAL A 262 -9.96 -6.56 3.93
C VAL A 262 -8.82 -6.47 2.92
N LEU A 263 -8.57 -7.51 2.11
CA LEU A 263 -7.57 -7.45 1.03
C LEU A 263 -7.90 -6.34 0.03
N ALA A 264 -9.15 -6.26 -0.43
CA ALA A 264 -9.59 -5.23 -1.37
C ALA A 264 -9.45 -3.82 -0.79
N ASN A 265 -9.87 -3.60 0.46
CA ASN A 265 -9.77 -2.31 1.13
C ASN A 265 -8.29 -1.90 1.35
N GLY A 266 -7.45 -2.83 1.78
CA GLY A 266 -6.02 -2.56 1.95
C GLY A 266 -5.33 -2.21 0.62
N LEU A 267 -5.59 -2.96 -0.44
CA LEU A 267 -5.10 -2.66 -1.79
C LEU A 267 -5.62 -1.29 -2.28
N ALA A 268 -6.89 -0.98 -2.05
CA ALA A 268 -7.48 0.31 -2.43
C ALA A 268 -6.81 1.50 -1.72
N ILE A 269 -6.47 1.38 -0.42
CA ILE A 269 -5.71 2.39 0.32
C ILE A 269 -4.36 2.65 -0.35
N LEU A 270 -3.69 1.60 -0.84
CA LEU A 270 -2.43 1.70 -1.56
C LEU A 270 -2.60 2.20 -3.01
N GLY A 271 -3.84 2.30 -3.52
CA GLY A 271 -4.16 2.64 -4.91
C GLY A 271 -3.76 1.53 -5.89
N VAL A 272 -3.85 0.28 -5.43
CA VAL A 272 -3.55 -0.95 -6.17
C VAL A 272 -4.86 -1.69 -6.43
N SER A 273 -5.01 -2.31 -7.58
CA SER A 273 -6.21 -3.06 -7.94
C SER A 273 -6.31 -4.38 -7.17
N ALA A 274 -7.56 -4.83 -6.96
CA ALA A 274 -7.88 -6.12 -6.37
C ALA A 274 -8.59 -7.00 -7.43
N PRO A 275 -7.84 -7.68 -8.31
CA PRO A 275 -8.45 -8.44 -9.41
C PRO A 275 -9.17 -9.68 -8.90
N ASP A 276 -10.32 -9.99 -9.51
CA ASP A 276 -11.09 -11.22 -9.22
C ASP A 276 -10.50 -12.44 -9.94
N GLU A 277 -9.70 -12.22 -10.98
CA GLU A 277 -9.01 -13.25 -11.75
C GLU A 277 -7.57 -12.81 -12.06
N MET A 278 -6.67 -13.77 -11.99
CA MET A 278 -5.29 -13.60 -12.44
C MET A 278 -4.94 -14.75 -13.38
N ARG A 279 -4.56 -14.38 -14.59
CA ARG A 279 -4.15 -15.30 -15.67
C ARG A 279 -2.66 -15.23 -15.90
#